data_49ca073f5ae37de95aa95da19723e40f
#
_entry.id   49ca073f5ae37de95aa95da19723e40f
#
_cell.length_a   1.000
_cell.length_b   1.000
_cell.length_c   1.000
_cell.angle_alpha   90.00
_cell.angle_beta   90.00
_cell.angle_gamma   90.00
#
_symmetry.space_group_name_H-M   'P 1'
#
loop_
_entity.id
_entity.type
_entity.pdbx_description
1 polymer ?
#
loop_
_entity_poly.entity_id
_entity_poly.type
_entity_poly.pdbx_seq_one_letter_code
_entity_poly.pdbx_strand_id
1 'polypeptide(L)'
;MQPYLPYIIPAVATIVVAIITSVTTICGMYLKERYFPKKKQQTLSTIKSNCYIELDKICASIRDIVKANLVYIAYFHNGGHFINGVAMDKYTVVGEDYDVNVKSIKKSFKDVLVNNFPYLFHDLLIRNRHYITSTETQPMHDKSYKEDLDSRGMKSAYTFLIKDPVKDTPIGFISLEYFKANGFNDEDEKYIWKKQNTIAKLLNMNS
;
A
#
# COMPACT_ATOMS: atom_id res chain seq x y z
N MET A 1 -13.59 -16.68 -78.28
CA MET A 1 -12.69 -15.99 -77.31
C MET A 1 -13.43 -15.74 -76.00
N GLN A 2 -13.53 -16.71 -75.05
CA GLN A 2 -13.86 -16.41 -73.66
C GLN A 2 -13.69 -17.68 -72.69
N PRO A 3 -12.49 -18.23 -72.57
CA PRO A 3 -12.33 -19.32 -71.55
C PRO A 3 -11.78 -18.87 -70.21
N TYR A 4 -11.42 -17.53 -70.06
CA TYR A 4 -10.70 -17.09 -68.86
C TYR A 4 -11.55 -16.30 -67.80
N LEU A 5 -12.75 -15.89 -68.15
CA LEU A 5 -13.64 -15.08 -67.28
C LEU A 5 -14.00 -15.76 -65.94
N PRO A 6 -14.27 -17.07 -65.92
CA PRO A 6 -14.65 -17.73 -64.65
C PRO A 6 -13.53 -17.82 -63.59
N TYR A 7 -12.26 -17.66 -64.01
CA TYR A 7 -11.10 -17.67 -63.07
C TYR A 7 -10.66 -16.28 -62.62
N ILE A 8 -10.95 -15.25 -63.40
CA ILE A 8 -10.57 -13.87 -63.10
C ILE A 8 -11.44 -13.28 -61.96
N ILE A 9 -12.74 -13.57 -61.95
CA ILE A 9 -13.69 -13.01 -60.98
C ILE A 9 -13.37 -13.50 -59.55
N PRO A 10 -13.13 -14.80 -59.27
CA PRO A 10 -12.73 -15.25 -57.94
C PRO A 10 -11.40 -14.67 -57.49
N ALA A 11 -10.40 -14.57 -58.38
CA ALA A 11 -9.10 -14.03 -58.02
C ALA A 11 -9.16 -12.54 -57.62
N VAL A 12 -9.92 -11.74 -58.41
CA VAL A 12 -10.14 -10.32 -58.08
C VAL A 12 -10.90 -10.16 -56.76
N ALA A 13 -11.93 -10.97 -56.50
CA ALA A 13 -12.68 -10.93 -55.27
C ALA A 13 -11.79 -11.25 -54.06
N THR A 14 -10.89 -12.24 -54.17
CA THR A 14 -9.94 -12.62 -53.10
C THR A 14 -8.96 -11.46 -52.79
N ILE A 15 -8.44 -10.80 -53.82
CA ILE A 15 -7.55 -9.63 -53.66
C ILE A 15 -8.28 -8.47 -52.98
N VAL A 16 -9.51 -8.17 -53.35
CA VAL A 16 -10.31 -7.11 -52.75
C VAL A 16 -10.58 -7.39 -51.27
N VAL A 17 -10.95 -8.61 -50.91
CA VAL A 17 -11.18 -9.02 -49.50
C VAL A 17 -9.88 -8.89 -48.70
N ALA A 18 -8.74 -9.30 -49.25
CA ALA A 18 -7.44 -9.16 -48.58
C ALA A 18 -7.05 -7.71 -48.30
N ILE A 19 -7.33 -6.81 -49.28
CA ILE A 19 -7.08 -5.37 -49.08
C ILE A 19 -7.99 -4.79 -48.00
N ILE A 20 -9.28 -5.09 -48.03
CA ILE A 20 -10.25 -4.60 -47.03
C ILE A 20 -9.87 -5.06 -45.63
N THR A 21 -9.52 -6.35 -45.43
CA THR A 21 -9.09 -6.87 -44.15
C THR A 21 -7.80 -6.21 -43.65
N SER A 22 -6.84 -5.98 -44.53
CA SER A 22 -5.60 -5.29 -44.17
C SER A 22 -5.84 -3.84 -43.72
N VAL A 23 -6.66 -3.10 -44.46
CA VAL A 23 -7.02 -1.70 -44.14
C VAL A 23 -7.79 -1.63 -42.82
N THR A 24 -8.75 -2.52 -42.57
CA THR A 24 -9.51 -2.53 -41.30
C THR A 24 -8.63 -2.88 -40.12
N THR A 25 -7.67 -3.80 -40.29
CA THR A 25 -6.71 -4.14 -39.24
C THR A 25 -5.78 -2.96 -38.89
N ILE A 26 -5.24 -2.28 -39.92
CA ILE A 26 -4.39 -1.10 -39.72
C ILE A 26 -5.17 0.05 -39.10
N CYS A 27 -6.38 0.33 -39.54
CA CYS A 27 -7.25 1.34 -38.94
C CYS A 27 -7.60 0.98 -37.51
N GLY A 28 -7.89 -0.28 -37.20
CA GLY A 28 -8.17 -0.77 -35.84
C GLY A 28 -6.97 -0.58 -34.92
N MET A 29 -5.74 -0.89 -35.35
CA MET A 29 -4.51 -0.65 -34.59
C MET A 29 -4.27 0.85 -34.37
N TYR A 30 -4.43 1.68 -35.42
CA TYR A 30 -4.25 3.13 -35.31
C TYR A 30 -5.26 3.77 -34.36
N LEU A 31 -6.53 3.37 -34.43
CA LEU A 31 -7.57 3.84 -33.52
C LEU A 31 -7.29 3.38 -32.08
N LYS A 32 -6.85 2.14 -31.88
CA LYS A 32 -6.48 1.61 -30.56
C LYS A 32 -5.32 2.40 -29.94
N GLU A 33 -4.28 2.73 -30.71
CA GLU A 33 -3.17 3.54 -30.21
C GLU A 33 -3.57 4.99 -29.91
N ARG A 34 -4.45 5.58 -30.73
CA ARG A 34 -4.91 6.96 -30.58
C ARG A 34 -5.88 7.14 -29.39
N TYR A 35 -6.81 6.19 -29.21
CA TYR A 35 -7.84 6.29 -28.17
C TYR A 35 -7.51 5.57 -26.87
N PHE A 36 -6.56 4.62 -26.88
CA PHE A 36 -6.10 3.88 -25.73
C PHE A 36 -4.57 3.89 -25.61
N PRO A 37 -3.96 5.06 -25.41
CA PRO A 37 -2.51 5.15 -25.31
C PRO A 37 -1.98 4.36 -24.12
N LYS A 38 -1.02 3.48 -24.36
CA LYS A 38 -0.31 2.65 -23.34
C LYS A 38 0.46 3.47 -22.28
N LYS A 39 0.39 4.80 -22.31
CA LYS A 39 1.14 5.71 -21.43
C LYS A 39 0.83 5.60 -19.93
N LYS A 40 -0.28 4.96 -19.53
CA LYS A 40 -0.70 4.93 -18.11
C LYS A 40 0.15 4.04 -17.19
N GLN A 41 0.73 2.94 -17.67
CA GLN A 41 1.38 1.97 -16.79
C GLN A 41 2.76 2.42 -16.27
N GLN A 42 3.57 3.08 -17.10
CA GLN A 42 4.87 3.60 -16.66
C GLN A 42 4.73 4.80 -15.72
N THR A 43 3.76 5.69 -16.00
CA THR A 43 3.45 6.85 -15.15
C THR A 43 2.96 6.40 -13.77
N LEU A 44 2.13 5.34 -13.69
CA LEU A 44 1.60 4.83 -12.43
C LEU A 44 2.70 4.21 -11.55
N SER A 45 3.64 3.45 -12.10
CA SER A 45 4.76 2.87 -11.33
C SER A 45 5.71 3.95 -10.79
N THR A 46 5.98 5.00 -11.58
CA THR A 46 6.82 6.12 -11.16
C THR A 46 6.14 6.94 -10.05
N ILE A 47 4.84 7.23 -10.17
CA ILE A 47 4.07 7.92 -9.12
C ILE A 47 4.10 7.12 -7.82
N LYS A 48 3.81 5.82 -7.87
CA LYS A 48 3.85 4.94 -6.69
C LYS A 48 5.25 4.91 -6.05
N SER A 49 6.31 4.79 -6.84
CA SER A 49 7.69 4.83 -6.34
C SER A 49 8.00 6.14 -5.62
N ASN A 50 7.61 7.28 -6.18
CA ASN A 50 7.81 8.59 -5.55
C ASN A 50 7.03 8.71 -4.23
N CYS A 51 5.80 8.20 -4.16
CA CYS A 51 5.02 8.21 -2.93
C CYS A 51 5.70 7.39 -1.82
N TYR A 52 6.28 6.23 -2.12
CA TYR A 52 7.00 5.44 -1.12
C TYR A 52 8.26 6.15 -0.60
N ILE A 53 9.02 6.80 -1.49
CA ILE A 53 10.17 7.62 -1.10
C ILE A 53 9.73 8.77 -0.17
N GLU A 54 8.63 9.45 -0.47
CA GLU A 54 8.10 10.52 0.39
C GLU A 54 7.60 9.99 1.74
N LEU A 55 7.00 8.80 1.78
CA LEU A 55 6.61 8.16 3.04
C LEU A 55 7.84 7.80 3.89
N ASP A 56 8.94 7.29 3.30
CA ASP A 56 10.20 7.04 4.02
C ASP A 56 10.79 8.35 4.59
N LYS A 57 10.79 9.45 3.83
CA LYS A 57 11.23 10.76 4.32
C LYS A 57 10.37 11.28 5.49
N ILE A 58 9.06 11.05 5.44
CA ILE A 58 8.15 11.40 6.54
C ILE A 58 8.50 10.56 7.78
N CYS A 59 8.72 9.25 7.63
CA CYS A 59 9.14 8.39 8.73
C CYS A 59 10.45 8.89 9.35
N ALA A 60 11.45 9.24 8.53
CA ALA A 60 12.73 9.80 8.99
C ALA A 60 12.53 11.10 9.78
N SER A 61 11.74 12.04 9.23
CA SER A 61 11.44 13.29 9.91
C SER A 61 10.72 13.09 11.25
N ILE A 62 9.78 12.16 11.31
CA ILE A 62 9.07 11.83 12.55
C ILE A 62 10.05 11.19 13.54
N ARG A 63 10.80 10.18 13.14
CA ARG A 63 11.77 9.48 13.99
C ARG A 63 12.76 10.45 14.63
N ASP A 64 13.28 11.40 13.84
CA ASP A 64 14.25 12.37 14.31
C ASP A 64 13.67 13.34 15.36
N ILE A 65 12.38 13.67 15.28
CA ILE A 65 11.71 14.57 16.23
C ILE A 65 11.33 13.85 17.50
N VAL A 66 10.62 12.71 17.37
CA VAL A 66 10.08 11.97 18.53
C VAL A 66 11.11 11.03 19.16
N LYS A 67 12.32 10.91 18.57
CA LYS A 67 13.42 10.05 19.04
C LYS A 67 13.03 8.57 19.17
N ALA A 68 12.18 8.09 18.24
CA ALA A 68 11.85 6.68 18.12
C ALA A 68 13.03 5.89 17.54
N ASN A 69 13.08 4.58 17.80
CA ASN A 69 14.07 3.69 17.20
C ASN A 69 13.61 3.12 15.86
N LEU A 70 12.28 3.00 15.69
CA LEU A 70 11.65 2.62 14.43
C LEU A 70 10.35 3.40 14.28
N VAL A 71 10.13 3.95 13.08
CA VAL A 71 8.85 4.52 12.64
C VAL A 71 8.47 3.86 11.34
N TYR A 72 7.24 3.40 11.22
CA TYR A 72 6.74 2.86 9.97
C TYR A 72 5.29 3.23 9.70
N ILE A 73 4.95 3.28 8.43
CA ILE A 73 3.60 3.55 7.92
C ILE A 73 3.15 2.31 7.15
N ALA A 74 1.97 1.81 7.50
CA ALA A 74 1.33 0.70 6.84
C ALA A 74 0.03 1.13 6.16
N TYR A 75 -0.28 0.47 5.05
CA TYR A 75 -1.48 0.67 4.25
C TYR A 75 -2.38 -0.56 4.35
N PHE A 76 -3.68 -0.34 4.61
CA PHE A 76 -4.68 -1.41 4.57
C PHE A 76 -5.09 -1.74 3.14
N HIS A 77 -5.20 -3.01 2.85
CA HIS A 77 -5.69 -3.48 1.55
C HIS A 77 -6.45 -4.80 1.68
N ASN A 78 -7.31 -5.05 0.72
CA ASN A 78 -8.07 -6.31 0.70
C ASN A 78 -7.17 -7.44 0.18
N GLY A 79 -7.09 -8.53 0.97
CA GLY A 79 -6.37 -9.76 0.63
C GLY A 79 -7.22 -10.82 -0.07
N GLY A 80 -8.47 -10.51 -0.42
CA GLY A 80 -9.45 -11.48 -0.90
C GLY A 80 -10.47 -11.87 0.17
N HIS A 81 -11.04 -13.08 0.07
CA HIS A 81 -12.05 -13.59 1.00
C HIS A 81 -11.67 -14.99 1.48
N PHE A 82 -12.00 -15.30 2.73
CA PHE A 82 -11.98 -16.66 3.25
C PHE A 82 -13.08 -17.50 2.58
N ILE A 83 -13.00 -18.85 2.72
CA ILE A 83 -14.00 -19.78 2.14
C ILE A 83 -15.42 -19.44 2.58
N ASN A 84 -15.62 -18.87 3.77
CA ASN A 84 -16.92 -18.44 4.29
C ASN A 84 -17.37 -17.06 3.79
N GLY A 85 -16.65 -16.43 2.85
CA GLY A 85 -16.99 -15.13 2.27
C GLY A 85 -16.58 -13.90 3.11
N VAL A 86 -15.96 -14.09 4.26
CA VAL A 86 -15.45 -12.98 5.09
C VAL A 86 -14.21 -12.36 4.44
N ALA A 87 -14.12 -11.03 4.39
CA ALA A 87 -12.97 -10.32 3.83
C ALA A 87 -11.69 -10.67 4.59
N MET A 88 -10.59 -10.88 3.85
CA MET A 88 -9.25 -11.03 4.38
C MET A 88 -8.57 -9.66 4.40
N ASP A 89 -8.80 -8.88 5.44
CA ASP A 89 -8.16 -7.59 5.59
C ASP A 89 -6.68 -7.78 5.90
N LYS A 90 -5.85 -7.10 5.13
CA LYS A 90 -4.39 -7.15 5.24
C LYS A 90 -3.81 -5.76 5.35
N TYR A 91 -2.57 -5.71 5.81
CA TYR A 91 -1.75 -4.51 5.72
C TYR A 91 -0.36 -4.81 5.17
N THR A 92 0.26 -3.79 4.59
CA THR A 92 1.64 -3.83 4.10
C THR A 92 2.35 -2.57 4.56
N VAL A 93 3.56 -2.70 5.11
CA VAL A 93 4.42 -1.55 5.43
C VAL A 93 4.93 -0.93 4.14
N VAL A 94 4.60 0.34 3.93
CA VAL A 94 4.89 1.10 2.70
C VAL A 94 5.93 2.21 2.92
N GLY A 95 6.09 2.69 4.15
CA GLY A 95 7.14 3.63 4.56
C GLY A 95 7.78 3.18 5.86
N GLU A 96 9.10 3.33 6.01
CA GLU A 96 9.81 3.07 7.26
C GLU A 96 11.08 3.91 7.36
N ASP A 97 11.47 4.22 8.59
CA ASP A 97 12.81 4.68 8.95
C ASP A 97 13.20 4.15 10.32
N TYR A 98 14.46 3.76 10.51
CA TYR A 98 14.90 3.01 11.68
C TYR A 98 16.34 3.31 12.06
N ASP A 99 16.64 3.09 13.34
CA ASP A 99 17.98 3.14 13.90
C ASP A 99 18.88 2.05 13.30
N VAL A 100 20.19 2.30 13.25
CA VAL A 100 21.21 1.38 12.71
C VAL A 100 21.16 -0.03 13.36
N ASN A 101 20.66 -0.14 14.58
CA ASN A 101 20.54 -1.39 15.31
C ASN A 101 19.22 -2.13 15.05
N VAL A 102 18.32 -1.56 14.26
CA VAL A 102 17.02 -2.14 13.89
C VAL A 102 17.08 -2.68 12.47
N LYS A 103 16.49 -3.85 12.24
CA LYS A 103 16.34 -4.40 10.88
C LYS A 103 15.10 -3.85 10.21
N SER A 104 15.17 -3.63 8.89
CA SER A 104 14.00 -3.31 8.08
C SER A 104 12.89 -4.33 8.25
N ILE A 105 11.66 -3.84 8.44
CA ILE A 105 10.46 -4.67 8.60
C ILE A 105 9.60 -4.76 7.32
N LYS A 106 9.88 -3.95 6.29
CA LYS A 106 9.08 -3.93 5.05
C LYS A 106 8.85 -5.31 4.42
N LYS A 107 9.86 -6.18 4.47
CA LYS A 107 9.74 -7.54 3.91
C LYS A 107 8.89 -8.45 4.78
N SER A 108 9.04 -8.36 6.10
CA SER A 108 8.32 -9.18 7.07
C SER A 108 6.86 -8.77 7.21
N PHE A 109 6.57 -7.48 7.05
CA PHE A 109 5.23 -6.89 7.16
C PHE A 109 4.63 -6.57 5.79
N LYS A 110 4.75 -7.51 4.86
CA LYS A 110 4.08 -7.49 3.57
C LYS A 110 2.90 -8.47 3.58
N ASP A 111 1.71 -8.00 3.19
CA ASP A 111 0.49 -8.80 3.09
C ASP A 111 0.09 -9.51 4.41
N VAL A 112 0.36 -8.87 5.55
CA VAL A 112 0.07 -9.42 6.88
C VAL A 112 -1.43 -9.31 7.17
N LEU A 113 -2.02 -10.41 7.68
CA LEU A 113 -3.43 -10.42 8.07
C LEU A 113 -3.65 -9.56 9.31
N VAL A 114 -4.67 -8.70 9.28
CA VAL A 114 -5.13 -7.90 10.43
C VAL A 114 -5.46 -8.82 11.62
N ASN A 115 -6.03 -9.98 11.34
CA ASN A 115 -6.39 -10.96 12.37
C ASN A 115 -5.21 -11.62 13.11
N ASN A 116 -3.97 -11.38 12.67
CA ASN A 116 -2.79 -11.84 13.43
C ASN A 116 -2.61 -11.07 14.75
N PHE A 117 -3.15 -9.83 14.82
CA PHE A 117 -3.05 -8.95 15.98
C PHE A 117 -4.43 -8.37 16.35
N PRO A 118 -5.39 -9.20 16.78
CA PRO A 118 -6.79 -8.80 16.92
C PRO A 118 -7.02 -7.69 17.94
N TYR A 119 -6.29 -7.68 19.06
CA TYR A 119 -6.46 -6.65 20.11
C TYR A 119 -5.84 -5.31 19.69
N LEU A 120 -4.68 -5.34 19.01
CA LEU A 120 -4.08 -4.15 18.41
C LEU A 120 -5.09 -3.46 17.47
N PHE A 121 -5.63 -4.21 16.52
CA PHE A 121 -6.54 -3.63 15.51
C PHE A 121 -7.92 -3.29 16.06
N HIS A 122 -8.43 -4.04 17.04
CA HIS A 122 -9.65 -3.68 17.76
C HIS A 122 -9.51 -2.30 18.42
N ASP A 123 -8.46 -2.09 19.22
CA ASP A 123 -8.21 -0.81 19.88
C ASP A 123 -7.97 0.32 18.87
N LEU A 124 -7.17 0.04 17.83
CA LEU A 124 -6.84 1.00 16.79
C LEU A 124 -8.09 1.50 16.05
N LEU A 125 -9.00 0.60 15.69
CA LEU A 125 -10.24 0.93 14.97
C LEU A 125 -11.28 1.65 15.85
N ILE A 126 -11.34 1.35 17.16
CA ILE A 126 -12.30 1.98 18.08
C ILE A 126 -11.78 3.30 18.63
N ARG A 127 -10.49 3.34 19.02
CA ARG A 127 -9.90 4.49 19.74
C ARG A 127 -9.03 5.37 18.86
N ASN A 128 -8.82 5.01 17.60
CA ASN A 128 -7.87 5.61 16.64
C ASN A 128 -6.40 5.51 17.09
N ARG A 129 -6.11 4.78 18.15
CA ARG A 129 -4.75 4.61 18.72
C ARG A 129 -4.65 3.34 19.55
N HIS A 130 -3.43 2.81 19.63
CA HIS A 130 -3.08 1.69 20.52
C HIS A 130 -1.70 1.94 21.13
N TYR A 131 -1.57 1.84 22.45
CA TYR A 131 -0.34 2.14 23.19
C TYR A 131 0.11 0.94 23.99
N ILE A 132 1.36 0.56 23.78
CA ILE A 132 2.13 -0.33 24.63
C ILE A 132 3.22 0.52 25.27
N THR A 133 3.02 0.90 26.50
CA THR A 133 3.97 1.75 27.24
C THR A 133 5.16 0.96 27.75
N SER A 134 4.98 -0.35 28.02
CA SER A 134 6.04 -1.29 28.40
C SER A 134 5.65 -2.72 28.06
N THR A 135 6.47 -3.41 27.26
CA THR A 135 6.29 -4.83 26.96
C THR A 135 6.53 -5.74 28.16
N GLU A 136 7.21 -5.24 29.20
CA GLU A 136 7.56 -5.99 30.42
C GLU A 136 6.46 -5.93 31.47
N THR A 137 5.82 -4.76 31.63
CA THR A 137 4.90 -4.52 32.76
C THR A 137 3.43 -4.43 32.32
N GLN A 138 3.17 -4.10 31.07
CA GLN A 138 1.80 -4.00 30.57
C GLN A 138 1.31 -5.38 30.12
N PRO A 139 0.15 -5.86 30.59
CA PRO A 139 -0.46 -7.07 30.07
C PRO A 139 -0.76 -6.96 28.58
N MET A 140 -0.25 -7.88 27.78
CA MET A 140 -0.49 -7.93 26.33
C MET A 140 -1.33 -9.16 25.98
N HIS A 141 -2.49 -8.92 25.40
CA HIS A 141 -3.39 -9.98 24.95
C HIS A 141 -2.93 -10.60 23.62
N ASP A 142 -2.33 -9.78 22.72
CA ASP A 142 -1.73 -10.24 21.47
C ASP A 142 -0.31 -10.79 21.76
N LYS A 143 -0.21 -12.08 22.04
CA LYS A 143 1.09 -12.73 22.33
C LYS A 143 2.04 -12.65 21.13
N SER A 144 1.53 -12.86 19.93
CA SER A 144 2.32 -12.75 18.69
C SER A 144 2.86 -11.34 18.46
N TYR A 145 2.11 -10.29 18.82
CA TYR A 145 2.60 -8.93 18.74
C TYR A 145 3.68 -8.65 19.78
N LYS A 146 3.51 -9.19 20.99
CA LYS A 146 4.56 -9.12 22.04
C LYS A 146 5.85 -9.81 21.58
N GLU A 147 5.75 -11.03 21.07
CA GLU A 147 6.89 -11.80 20.57
C GLU A 147 7.61 -11.05 19.43
N ASP A 148 6.85 -10.40 18.53
CA ASP A 148 7.41 -9.59 17.46
C ASP A 148 8.18 -8.38 18.00
N LEU A 149 7.61 -7.62 18.93
CA LEU A 149 8.30 -6.50 19.59
C LEU A 149 9.55 -6.94 20.33
N ASP A 150 9.45 -8.01 21.14
CA ASP A 150 10.56 -8.56 21.90
C ASP A 150 11.70 -9.06 20.99
N SER A 151 11.36 -9.69 19.86
CA SER A 151 12.34 -10.18 18.88
C SER A 151 13.18 -9.06 18.25
N ARG A 152 12.65 -7.84 18.23
CA ARG A 152 13.32 -6.63 17.76
C ARG A 152 13.90 -5.79 18.90
N GLY A 153 13.78 -6.24 20.16
CA GLY A 153 14.26 -5.54 21.34
C GLY A 153 13.43 -4.32 21.73
N MET A 154 12.24 -4.17 21.17
CA MET A 154 11.36 -3.03 21.44
C MET A 154 10.69 -3.16 22.80
N LYS A 155 10.68 -2.09 23.58
CA LYS A 155 10.11 -2.04 24.92
C LYS A 155 8.81 -1.27 25.01
N SER A 156 8.53 -0.39 24.05
CA SER A 156 7.24 0.29 23.92
C SER A 156 6.89 0.56 22.45
N ALA A 157 5.59 0.65 22.16
CA ALA A 157 5.04 0.91 20.85
C ALA A 157 3.79 1.79 20.91
N TYR A 158 3.67 2.74 19.98
CA TYR A 158 2.56 3.68 19.90
C TYR A 158 2.06 3.73 18.47
N THR A 159 0.83 3.28 18.25
CA THR A 159 0.23 3.12 16.93
C THR A 159 -0.97 4.04 16.79
N PHE A 160 -1.07 4.74 15.66
CA PHE A 160 -2.13 5.70 15.35
C PHE A 160 -2.79 5.34 14.03
N LEU A 161 -4.12 5.32 14.03
CA LEU A 161 -4.91 5.07 12.83
C LEU A 161 -4.81 6.27 11.87
N ILE A 162 -4.64 5.98 10.59
CA ILE A 162 -4.71 6.97 9.52
C ILE A 162 -6.03 6.76 8.78
N LYS A 163 -6.81 7.83 8.67
CA LYS A 163 -8.09 7.82 7.96
C LYS A 163 -8.04 8.67 6.69
N ASP A 164 -8.86 8.29 5.73
CA ASP A 164 -9.17 9.14 4.59
C ASP A 164 -9.82 10.44 5.08
N PRO A 165 -9.27 11.62 4.77
CA PRO A 165 -9.77 12.88 5.31
C PRO A 165 -11.15 13.29 4.76
N VAL A 166 -11.62 12.64 3.69
CA VAL A 166 -12.91 12.92 3.05
C VAL A 166 -13.98 11.90 3.48
N LYS A 167 -13.59 10.60 3.48
CA LYS A 167 -14.51 9.49 3.74
C LYS A 167 -14.56 9.07 5.21
N ASP A 168 -13.64 9.55 6.03
CA ASP A 168 -13.40 9.11 7.43
C ASP A 168 -13.21 7.59 7.58
N THR A 169 -12.81 6.90 6.50
CA THR A 169 -12.56 5.46 6.51
C THR A 169 -11.11 5.16 6.84
N PRO A 170 -10.81 4.10 7.61
CA PRO A 170 -9.45 3.64 7.85
C PRO A 170 -8.74 3.29 6.54
N ILE A 171 -7.53 3.84 6.33
CA ILE A 171 -6.70 3.54 5.15
C ILE A 171 -5.33 2.99 5.51
N GLY A 172 -4.92 3.12 6.76
CA GLY A 172 -3.63 2.63 7.22
C GLY A 172 -3.37 3.03 8.66
N PHE A 173 -2.13 2.90 9.08
CA PHE A 173 -1.67 3.33 10.39
C PHE A 173 -0.20 3.71 10.37
N ILE A 174 0.22 4.48 11.37
CA ILE A 174 1.63 4.75 11.69
C ILE A 174 1.96 4.16 13.05
N SER A 175 3.11 3.53 13.19
CA SER A 175 3.61 3.01 14.45
C SER A 175 5.00 3.55 14.75
N LEU A 176 5.23 3.83 16.03
CA LEU A 176 6.49 4.31 16.61
C LEU A 176 6.93 3.33 17.67
N GLU A 177 8.16 2.85 17.59
CA GLU A 177 8.67 1.82 18.50
C GLU A 177 9.99 2.27 19.13
N TYR A 178 10.18 1.89 20.40
CA TYR A 178 11.30 2.36 21.23
C TYR A 178 11.97 1.20 21.96
N PHE A 179 13.31 1.28 22.10
CA PHE A 179 14.09 0.39 22.95
C PHE A 179 13.89 0.66 24.47
N LYS A 180 13.17 1.70 24.83
CA LYS A 180 12.86 2.06 26.21
C LYS A 180 11.36 2.03 26.46
N ALA A 181 10.95 1.73 27.67
CA ALA A 181 9.57 1.91 28.12
C ALA A 181 9.22 3.42 28.17
N ASN A 182 7.93 3.74 27.99
CA ASN A 182 7.43 5.12 28.02
C ASN A 182 8.21 6.07 27.10
N GLY A 183 8.53 5.60 25.88
CA GLY A 183 9.35 6.35 24.91
C GLY A 183 8.68 7.59 24.32
N PHE A 184 7.37 7.75 24.46
CA PHE A 184 6.52 8.71 23.77
C PHE A 184 5.78 9.64 24.75
N ASN A 185 5.47 10.87 24.36
CA ASN A 185 4.81 11.88 25.18
C ASN A 185 3.69 12.62 24.41
N ASP A 186 2.92 13.48 25.10
CA ASP A 186 1.77 14.20 24.55
C ASP A 186 2.13 15.20 23.44
N GLU A 187 3.36 15.75 23.47
CA GLU A 187 3.82 16.67 22.41
C GLU A 187 4.12 15.90 21.14
N ASP A 188 4.71 14.73 21.26
CA ASP A 188 4.93 13.80 20.17
C ASP A 188 3.59 13.39 19.53
N GLU A 189 2.57 13.11 20.35
CA GLU A 189 1.23 12.78 19.87
C GLU A 189 0.64 13.89 19.00
N LYS A 190 0.71 15.15 19.46
CA LYS A 190 0.24 16.31 18.71
C LYS A 190 0.98 16.46 17.38
N TYR A 191 2.27 16.14 17.36
CA TYR A 191 3.06 16.18 16.14
C TYR A 191 2.62 15.12 15.13
N ILE A 192 2.35 13.88 15.58
CA ILE A 192 1.83 12.80 14.70
C ILE A 192 0.49 13.21 14.10
N TRP A 193 -0.45 13.71 14.90
CA TRP A 193 -1.75 14.16 14.40
C TRP A 193 -1.64 15.24 13.31
N LYS A 194 -0.68 16.14 13.41
CA LYS A 194 -0.43 17.14 12.35
C LYS A 194 0.03 16.52 11.02
N LYS A 195 0.72 15.39 11.07
CA LYS A 195 1.24 14.70 9.87
C LYS A 195 0.21 13.78 9.20
N GLN A 196 -0.86 13.39 9.89
CA GLN A 196 -1.86 12.43 9.39
C GLN A 196 -2.43 12.79 8.02
N ASN A 197 -2.84 14.04 7.81
CA ASN A 197 -3.42 14.46 6.53
C ASN A 197 -2.43 14.35 5.36
N THR A 198 -1.15 14.60 5.60
CA THR A 198 -0.10 14.46 4.58
C THR A 198 0.12 13.00 4.24
N ILE A 199 0.20 12.13 5.27
CA ILE A 199 0.35 10.68 5.08
C ILE A 199 -0.88 10.12 4.36
N ALA A 200 -2.09 10.49 4.78
CA ALA A 200 -3.34 10.04 4.17
C ALA A 200 -3.41 10.38 2.67
N LYS A 201 -3.00 11.59 2.28
CA LYS A 201 -2.94 11.97 0.85
C LYS A 201 -1.99 11.07 0.06
N LEU A 202 -0.81 10.77 0.58
CA LEU A 202 0.16 9.89 -0.09
C LEU A 202 -0.34 8.44 -0.17
N LEU A 203 -1.01 7.93 0.87
CA LEU A 203 -1.61 6.59 0.85
C LEU A 203 -2.73 6.50 -0.18
N ASN A 204 -3.59 7.51 -0.30
CA ASN A 204 -4.67 7.56 -1.30
C ASN A 204 -4.17 7.64 -2.76
N MET A 205 -2.98 8.19 -3.00
CA MET A 205 -2.36 8.19 -4.33
C MET A 205 -1.85 6.80 -4.75
N ASN A 206 -1.77 5.85 -3.81
CA ASN A 206 -1.31 4.48 -4.03
C ASN A 206 -2.46 3.46 -4.18
N SER A 207 -3.70 3.85 -3.88
CA SER A 207 -4.91 3.01 -3.93
C SER A 207 -5.49 2.82 -5.34
#